data_c2f68827b459bea2cb9622caca70311a
#
_entry.id   c2f68827b459bea2cb9622caca70311a
#
_cell.length_a   1.000
_cell.length_b   1.000
_cell.length_c   1.000
_cell.angle_alpha   90.00
_cell.angle_beta   90.00
_cell.angle_gamma   90.00
#
_symmetry.space_group_name_H-M   'P 1'
#
loop_
_entity.id
_entity.type
_entity.pdbx_description
1 polymer ?
#
loop_
_entity_poly.entity_id
_entity_poly.type
_entity_poly.pdbx_seq_one_letter_code
_entity_poly.pdbx_strand_id
1 'polypeptide(L)'
;MKYRILRTDRAEEQLREIIFYIAGDSGDIDIALGYLDKIETAINRLQDFPESGSIPRYSILKKQGYRVVIIERHLVFYKINEADKLVIIYAIVDGRREYRNLI
;
A
#
# COMPACT_ATOMS: atom_id res chain seq x y z
N MET A 1 -5.56 0.64 21.31
CA MET A 1 -5.72 -0.73 20.78
C MET A 1 -5.18 -0.79 19.36
N LYS A 2 -4.34 -1.76 19.08
CA LYS A 2 -3.75 -1.90 17.75
C LYS A 2 -4.67 -2.63 16.80
N TYR A 3 -4.72 -2.15 15.56
CA TYR A 3 -5.38 -2.87 14.48
C TYR A 3 -4.43 -3.92 13.94
N ARG A 4 -4.97 -5.05 13.51
CA ARG A 4 -4.20 -6.04 12.76
C ARG A 4 -4.15 -5.62 11.31
N ILE A 5 -3.07 -5.97 10.63
CA ILE A 5 -2.91 -5.63 9.22
C ILE A 5 -2.87 -6.92 8.41
N LEU A 6 -3.74 -7.01 7.42
CA LEU A 6 -3.72 -8.11 6.44
C LEU A 6 -3.40 -7.53 5.08
N ARG A 7 -2.69 -8.30 4.27
CA ARG A 7 -2.43 -7.97 2.86
C ARG A 7 -3.09 -9.03 2.01
N THR A 8 -3.80 -8.59 0.96
CA THR A 8 -4.34 -9.54 -0.01
C THR A 8 -3.20 -10.17 -0.80
N ASP A 9 -3.45 -11.31 -1.41
CA ASP A 9 -2.46 -11.96 -2.27
C ASP A 9 -2.05 -11.03 -3.42
N ARG A 10 -3.01 -10.26 -3.94
CA ARG A 10 -2.72 -9.30 -5.00
C ARG A 10 -1.76 -8.21 -4.53
N ALA A 11 -1.99 -7.67 -3.33
CA ALA A 11 -1.10 -6.64 -2.78
C ALA A 11 0.31 -7.19 -2.57
N GLU A 12 0.42 -8.42 -2.07
CA GLU A 12 1.72 -9.06 -1.89
C GLU A 12 2.44 -9.26 -3.22
N GLU A 13 1.72 -9.69 -4.24
CA GLU A 13 2.28 -9.88 -5.57
C GLU A 13 2.74 -8.56 -6.18
N GLN A 14 1.92 -7.50 -6.05
CA GLN A 14 2.26 -6.18 -6.54
C GLN A 14 3.51 -5.63 -5.86
N LEU A 15 3.62 -5.81 -4.55
CA LEU A 15 4.79 -5.37 -3.80
C LEU A 15 6.05 -6.10 -4.27
N ARG A 16 5.95 -7.41 -4.48
CA ARG A 16 7.06 -8.22 -4.97
C ARG A 16 7.54 -7.72 -6.33
N GLU A 17 6.60 -7.44 -7.24
CA GLU A 17 6.93 -6.94 -8.58
C GLU A 17 7.66 -5.59 -8.51
N ILE A 18 7.20 -4.70 -7.64
CA ILE A 18 7.85 -3.39 -7.45
C ILE A 18 9.30 -3.57 -6.99
N ILE A 19 9.52 -4.43 -6.00
CA ILE A 19 10.85 -4.63 -5.44
C ILE A 19 11.79 -5.30 -6.46
N PHE A 20 11.31 -6.30 -7.20
CA PHE A 20 12.12 -6.92 -8.24
C PHE A 20 12.47 -5.94 -9.36
N TYR A 21 11.53 -5.06 -9.73
CA TYR A 21 11.80 -4.04 -10.74
C TYR A 21 12.89 -3.08 -10.27
N ILE A 22 12.83 -2.61 -9.02
CA ILE A 22 13.84 -1.69 -8.48
C ILE A 22 15.20 -2.37 -8.40
N ALA A 23 15.25 -3.63 -7.97
CA ALA A 23 16.50 -4.38 -7.90
C ALA A 23 17.15 -4.53 -9.28
N GLY A 24 16.33 -4.83 -10.30
CA GLY A 24 16.83 -4.97 -11.67
C GLY A 24 17.23 -3.65 -12.30
N ASP A 25 16.44 -2.60 -12.10
CA ASP A 25 16.69 -1.30 -12.67
C ASP A 25 17.92 -0.62 -12.06
N SER A 26 18.08 -0.70 -10.75
CA SER A 26 19.19 -0.08 -10.04
C SER A 26 20.46 -0.93 -10.08
N GLY A 27 20.32 -2.24 -10.31
CA GLY A 27 21.42 -3.17 -10.20
C GLY A 27 21.94 -3.37 -8.78
N ASP A 28 21.18 -2.93 -7.77
CA ASP A 28 21.59 -2.98 -6.38
C ASP A 28 20.43 -3.45 -5.52
N ILE A 29 20.57 -4.67 -4.99
CA ILE A 29 19.54 -5.26 -4.16
C ILE A 29 19.33 -4.46 -2.87
N ASP A 30 20.36 -3.83 -2.33
CA ASP A 30 20.24 -3.08 -1.09
C ASP A 30 19.33 -1.84 -1.27
N ILE A 31 19.35 -1.23 -2.45
CA ILE A 31 18.42 -0.13 -2.76
C ILE A 31 16.99 -0.64 -2.73
N ALA A 32 16.75 -1.78 -3.36
CA ALA A 32 15.40 -2.38 -3.37
C ALA A 32 14.94 -2.75 -1.97
N LEU A 33 15.80 -3.35 -1.16
CA LEU A 33 15.45 -3.74 0.21
C LEU A 33 15.22 -2.53 1.11
N GLY A 34 15.97 -1.44 0.89
CA GLY A 34 15.74 -0.19 1.60
C GLY A 34 14.35 0.40 1.29
N TYR A 35 13.94 0.31 0.03
CA TYR A 35 12.62 0.79 -0.36
C TYR A 35 11.52 -0.11 0.19
N LEU A 36 11.73 -1.42 0.19
CA LEU A 36 10.79 -2.35 0.83
C LEU A 36 10.60 -2.00 2.30
N ASP A 37 11.69 -1.72 3.02
CA ASP A 37 11.62 -1.33 4.42
C ASP A 37 10.80 -0.05 4.61
N LYS A 38 10.96 0.91 3.72
CA LYS A 38 10.18 2.15 3.76
C LYS A 38 8.69 1.88 3.60
N ILE A 39 8.31 1.01 2.67
CA ILE A 39 6.92 0.63 2.46
C ILE A 39 6.37 -0.11 3.67
N GLU A 40 7.12 -1.09 4.19
CA GLU A 40 6.72 -1.87 5.35
C GLU A 40 6.50 -0.98 6.57
N THR A 41 7.39 -0.03 6.80
CA THR A 41 7.27 0.91 7.91
C THR A 41 6.02 1.75 7.80
N ALA A 42 5.73 2.25 6.59
CA ALA A 42 4.54 3.06 6.35
C ALA A 42 3.25 2.25 6.57
N ILE A 43 3.24 0.99 6.13
CA ILE A 43 2.09 0.11 6.34
C ILE A 43 1.91 -0.19 7.83
N ASN A 44 3.00 -0.49 8.54
CA ASN A 44 2.92 -0.85 9.95
C ASN A 44 2.42 0.29 10.84
N ARG A 45 2.60 1.54 10.43
CA ARG A 45 2.05 2.69 11.17
C ARG A 45 0.53 2.66 11.21
N LEU A 46 -0.11 1.99 10.28
CA LEU A 46 -1.58 1.86 10.26
C LEU A 46 -2.12 1.04 11.43
N GLN A 47 -1.28 0.27 12.12
CA GLN A 47 -1.69 -0.43 13.33
C GLN A 47 -2.15 0.54 14.42
N ASP A 48 -1.48 1.67 14.54
CA ASP A 48 -1.78 2.67 15.57
C ASP A 48 -2.60 3.84 15.01
N PHE A 49 -2.45 4.13 13.71
CA PHE A 49 -3.08 5.27 13.07
C PHE A 49 -3.76 4.84 11.76
N PRO A 50 -4.82 4.03 11.84
CA PRO A 50 -5.45 3.50 10.62
C PRO A 50 -6.06 4.57 9.72
N GLU A 51 -6.44 5.73 10.28
CA GLU A 51 -7.04 6.79 9.50
C GLU A 51 -6.03 7.83 9.00
N SER A 52 -4.72 7.55 9.14
CA SER A 52 -3.68 8.49 8.74
C SER A 52 -3.54 8.64 7.23
N GLY A 53 -4.04 7.70 6.45
CA GLY A 53 -4.00 7.80 4.99
C GLY A 53 -4.95 8.86 4.45
N SER A 54 -4.70 9.26 3.22
CA SER A 54 -5.49 10.28 2.54
C SER A 54 -6.74 9.68 1.90
N ILE A 55 -7.67 10.56 1.53
CA ILE A 55 -8.84 10.17 0.73
C ILE A 55 -8.38 10.00 -0.73
N PRO A 56 -8.79 8.92 -1.43
CA PRO A 56 -8.39 8.72 -2.81
C PRO A 56 -8.88 9.81 -3.74
N ARG A 57 -8.09 10.08 -4.79
CA ARG A 57 -8.41 11.08 -5.79
C ARG A 57 -9.66 10.71 -6.60
N TYR A 58 -9.82 9.43 -6.93
CA TYR A 58 -10.97 8.99 -7.72
C TYR A 58 -12.18 8.75 -6.82
N SER A 59 -13.30 9.37 -7.18
CA SER A 59 -14.51 9.31 -6.37
C SER A 59 -15.05 7.89 -6.22
N ILE A 60 -14.87 7.03 -7.23
CA ILE A 60 -15.31 5.64 -7.13
C ILE A 60 -14.58 4.89 -6.00
N LEU A 61 -13.30 5.13 -5.83
CA LEU A 61 -12.52 4.49 -4.77
C LEU A 61 -12.90 5.06 -3.40
N LYS A 62 -13.15 6.36 -3.32
CA LYS A 62 -13.65 6.99 -2.11
C LYS A 62 -14.96 6.38 -1.69
N LYS A 63 -15.91 6.22 -2.62
CA LYS A 63 -17.22 5.65 -2.34
C LYS A 63 -17.13 4.20 -1.88
N GLN A 64 -16.13 3.47 -2.35
CA GLN A 64 -15.91 2.10 -1.94
C GLN A 64 -15.22 1.97 -0.58
N GLY A 65 -14.88 3.09 0.05
CA GLY A 65 -14.30 3.09 1.38
C GLY A 65 -12.78 2.98 1.44
N TYR A 66 -12.11 3.13 0.31
CA TYR A 66 -10.64 3.08 0.29
C TYR A 66 -10.02 4.33 0.90
N ARG A 67 -8.86 4.12 1.53
CA ARG A 67 -7.92 5.17 1.90
C ARG A 67 -6.59 4.84 1.24
N VAL A 68 -5.69 5.82 1.17
CA VAL A 68 -4.42 5.64 0.47
C VAL A 68 -3.26 6.22 1.27
N VAL A 69 -2.18 5.45 1.37
CA VAL A 69 -0.89 5.92 1.89
C VAL A 69 0.01 6.15 0.69
N ILE A 70 0.62 7.34 0.63
CA ILE A 70 1.50 7.71 -0.48
C ILE A 70 2.94 7.56 0.00
N ILE A 71 3.71 6.75 -0.72
CA ILE A 71 5.13 6.53 -0.45
C ILE A 71 5.88 6.82 -1.73
N GLU A 72 6.47 8.02 -1.82
CA GLU A 72 7.10 8.51 -3.05
C GLU A 72 6.11 8.42 -4.21
N ARG A 73 6.38 7.59 -5.23
CA ARG A 73 5.46 7.45 -6.37
C ARG A 73 4.49 6.29 -6.25
N HIS A 74 4.56 5.55 -5.14
CA HIS A 74 3.70 4.38 -4.96
C HIS A 74 2.54 4.69 -4.04
N LEU A 75 1.41 4.07 -4.31
CA LEU A 75 0.17 4.23 -3.57
C LEU A 75 -0.21 2.89 -2.95
N VAL A 76 -0.51 2.91 -1.64
CA VAL A 76 -0.98 1.74 -0.91
C VAL A 76 -2.46 1.97 -0.59
N PHE A 77 -3.34 1.22 -1.26
CA PHE A 77 -4.78 1.32 -1.03
C PHE A 77 -5.23 0.32 0.01
N TYR A 78 -6.00 0.79 0.98
CA TYR A 78 -6.45 -0.04 2.08
C TYR A 78 -7.86 0.35 2.51
N LYS A 79 -8.49 -0.56 3.27
CA LYS A 79 -9.76 -0.28 3.94
C LYS A 79 -9.63 -0.61 5.42
N ILE A 80 -10.48 0.03 6.23
CA ILE A 80 -10.53 -0.19 7.67
C ILE A 80 -11.81 -0.94 7.99
N ASN A 81 -11.69 -2.08 8.68
CA ASN A 81 -12.82 -2.78 9.26
C ASN A 81 -12.83 -2.49 10.76
N GLU A 82 -13.66 -1.54 11.16
CA GLU A 82 -13.72 -1.09 12.56
C GLU A 82 -14.23 -2.19 13.49
N ALA A 83 -15.20 -2.99 13.03
CA ALA A 83 -15.79 -4.02 13.87
C ALA A 83 -14.75 -5.06 14.28
N ASP A 84 -13.87 -5.44 13.37
CA ASP A 84 -12.85 -6.45 13.59
C ASP A 84 -11.48 -5.88 13.95
N LYS A 85 -11.36 -4.56 14.03
CA LYS A 85 -10.09 -3.87 14.25
C LYS A 85 -9.01 -4.34 13.27
N LEU A 86 -9.34 -4.23 12.00
CA LEU A 86 -8.55 -4.80 10.92
C LEU A 86 -8.31 -3.77 9.82
N VAL A 87 -7.06 -3.67 9.38
CA VAL A 87 -6.68 -2.89 8.19
C VAL A 87 -6.33 -3.90 7.10
N ILE A 88 -6.98 -3.78 5.95
CA ILE A 88 -6.76 -4.69 4.83
C ILE A 88 -6.11 -3.91 3.69
N ILE A 89 -4.90 -4.30 3.31
CA ILE A 89 -4.17 -3.72 2.18
C ILE A 89 -4.62 -4.44 0.91
N TYR A 90 -5.25 -3.71 0.00
CA TYR A 90 -5.81 -4.29 -1.23
C TYR A 90 -4.91 -4.17 -2.44
N ALA A 91 -4.11 -3.09 -2.52
CA ALA A 91 -3.28 -2.88 -3.70
C ALA A 91 -2.10 -1.96 -3.37
N ILE A 92 -0.99 -2.21 -4.04
CA ILE A 92 0.21 -1.37 -3.99
C ILE A 92 0.61 -1.11 -5.45
N VAL A 93 0.45 0.12 -5.90
CA VAL A 93 0.56 0.45 -7.32
C VAL A 93 1.40 1.72 -7.54
N ASP A 94 1.91 1.88 -8.76
CA ASP A 94 2.62 3.09 -9.17
C ASP A 94 1.57 4.18 -9.48
N GLY A 95 1.60 5.28 -8.74
CA GLY A 95 0.63 6.36 -8.88
C GLY A 95 0.73 7.14 -10.18
N ARG A 96 1.79 6.94 -10.98
CA ARG A 96 1.96 7.59 -12.28
C ARG A 96 1.29 6.83 -13.42
N ARG A 97 0.86 5.57 -13.15
CA ARG A 97 0.20 4.72 -14.13
C ARG A 97 -1.32 4.80 -13.93
N GLU A 98 -2.07 4.35 -14.95
CA GLU A 98 -3.50 4.13 -14.76
C GLU A 98 -3.67 2.92 -13.85
N TYR A 99 -4.16 3.16 -12.64
CA TYR A 99 -4.20 2.11 -11.62
C TYR A 99 -5.60 1.68 -11.18
N ARG A 100 -6.66 2.33 -11.70
CA ARG A 100 -8.02 1.99 -11.27
C ARG A 100 -8.37 0.52 -11.52
N ASN A 101 -7.80 -0.07 -12.56
CA ASN A 101 -8.02 -1.47 -12.89
C ASN A 101 -7.11 -2.42 -12.13
N LEU A 102 -6.16 -1.89 -11.35
CA LEU A 102 -5.18 -2.70 -10.60
C LEU A 102 -5.57 -2.91 -9.15
N ILE A 103 -6.64 -2.29 -8.73
CA ILE A 103 -7.10 -2.36 -7.33
C ILE A 103 -8.17 -3.42 -7.15
#